data_fcac32c61a73d5d8ea01dea733104099
#
_entry.id   fcac32c61a73d5d8ea01dea733104099
#
_cell.length_a   1.000
_cell.length_b   1.000
_cell.length_c   1.000
_cell.angle_alpha   90.00
_cell.angle_beta   90.00
_cell.angle_gamma   90.00
#
_symmetry.space_group_name_H-M   'P 1'
#
loop_
_entity.id
_entity.type
_entity.pdbx_description
1 polymer ?
#
loop_
_entity_poly.entity_id
_entity_poly.type
_entity_poly.pdbx_seq_one_letter_code
_entity_poly.pdbx_strand_id
1 'polypeptide(L)'
;DTAFIHGGLTLAQVSGGLGDLNAASSDWLQGRRSTPPELLMPAQSLRGARSPLWMRELSDPPGAEPPPAACADLKQALAALGARRLVVGHTVQPEINEACDGSVVRIDV
;
A
#
# COMPACT_ATOMS: atom_id res chain seq x y z
N ASP A 1 13.54 7.86 -4.74
CA ASP A 1 12.75 6.79 -5.30
C ASP A 1 11.38 6.77 -4.65
N THR A 2 10.34 6.44 -5.43
CA THR A 2 8.94 6.52 -5.02
C THR A 2 8.24 5.20 -5.35
N ALA A 3 7.50 4.65 -4.38
CA ALA A 3 6.58 3.54 -4.57
C ALA A 3 5.17 4.08 -4.83
N PHE A 4 4.39 3.38 -5.66
CA PHE A 4 3.00 3.71 -5.98
C PHE A 4 2.13 2.51 -5.66
N ILE A 5 1.15 2.68 -4.79
CA ILE A 5 0.21 1.62 -4.39
C ILE A 5 -1.17 2.25 -4.20
N HIS A 6 -2.24 1.53 -4.54
CA HIS A 6 -3.59 2.07 -4.49
C HIS A 6 -4.04 2.41 -3.05
N GLY A 7 -3.96 1.47 -2.11
CA GLY A 7 -4.46 1.67 -0.73
C GLY A 7 -3.38 1.96 0.29
N GLY A 8 -2.30 1.20 0.27
CA GLY A 8 -1.22 1.38 1.24
C GLY A 8 -0.20 0.24 1.26
N LEU A 9 0.78 0.37 2.13
CA LEU A 9 1.92 -0.53 2.23
C LEU A 9 2.27 -0.80 3.69
N THR A 10 2.58 -2.06 4.01
CA THR A 10 3.11 -2.49 5.30
C THR A 10 4.40 -3.28 5.12
N LEU A 11 5.22 -3.35 6.19
CA LEU A 11 6.42 -4.19 6.21
C LEU A 11 6.07 -5.68 5.99
N ALA A 12 4.95 -6.14 6.55
CA ALA A 12 4.49 -7.52 6.38
C ALA A 12 4.20 -7.87 4.92
N GLN A 13 3.62 -6.94 4.15
CA GLN A 13 3.39 -7.12 2.70
C GLN A 13 4.70 -7.19 1.92
N VAL A 14 5.64 -6.31 2.21
CA VAL A 14 6.96 -6.31 1.57
C VAL A 14 7.70 -7.62 1.85
N SER A 15 7.71 -8.05 3.10
CA SER A 15 8.34 -9.32 3.52
C SER A 15 7.60 -10.55 2.98
N GLY A 16 6.31 -10.43 2.69
CA GLY A 16 5.44 -11.48 2.18
C GLY A 16 5.48 -11.69 0.66
N GLY A 17 6.37 -11.01 -0.06
CA GLY A 17 6.55 -11.22 -1.49
C GLY A 17 5.92 -10.17 -2.41
N LEU A 18 5.80 -8.93 -1.96
CA LEU A 18 5.31 -7.82 -2.80
C LEU A 18 6.09 -7.70 -4.12
N GLY A 19 7.38 -8.07 -4.14
CA GLY A 19 8.21 -8.04 -5.34
C GLY A 19 7.64 -8.90 -6.49
N ASP A 20 7.03 -10.03 -6.17
CA ASP A 20 6.43 -10.93 -7.16
C ASP A 20 5.00 -10.56 -7.53
N LEU A 21 4.38 -9.63 -6.78
CA LEU A 21 2.99 -9.26 -6.95
C LEU A 21 2.68 -8.68 -8.33
N ASN A 22 3.57 -7.83 -8.84
CA ASN A 22 3.39 -7.22 -10.16
C ASN A 22 3.39 -8.26 -11.28
N ALA A 23 4.30 -9.22 -11.25
CA ALA A 23 4.35 -10.31 -12.23
C ALA A 23 3.10 -11.19 -12.13
N ALA A 24 2.72 -11.61 -10.93
CA ALA A 24 1.54 -12.42 -10.69
C ALA A 24 0.24 -11.70 -11.07
N SER A 25 0.16 -10.40 -10.83
CA SER A 25 -0.99 -9.57 -11.23
C SER A 25 -1.08 -9.43 -12.75
N SER A 26 0.06 -9.22 -13.42
CA SER A 26 0.13 -9.17 -14.87
C SER A 26 -0.33 -10.49 -15.50
N ASP A 27 0.11 -11.62 -14.96
CA ASP A 27 -0.29 -12.94 -15.42
C ASP A 27 -1.79 -13.20 -15.27
N TRP A 28 -2.36 -12.75 -14.15
CA TRP A 28 -3.80 -12.84 -13.94
C TRP A 28 -4.59 -11.95 -14.92
N LEU A 29 -4.21 -10.69 -15.05
CA LEU A 29 -4.88 -9.76 -15.97
C LEU A 29 -4.79 -10.18 -17.45
N GLN A 30 -3.74 -10.89 -17.82
CA GLN A 30 -3.54 -11.42 -19.18
C GLN A 30 -4.13 -12.82 -19.36
N GLY A 31 -4.84 -13.36 -18.38
CA GLY A 31 -5.47 -14.67 -18.45
C GLY A 31 -4.51 -15.86 -18.35
N ARG A 32 -3.23 -15.64 -18.04
CA ARG A 32 -2.26 -16.71 -17.81
C ARG A 32 -2.41 -17.37 -16.44
N ARG A 33 -3.11 -16.71 -15.54
CA ARG A 33 -3.46 -17.21 -14.21
C ARG A 33 -4.97 -17.08 -14.00
N SER A 34 -5.61 -18.14 -13.51
CA SER A 34 -7.07 -18.19 -13.35
C SER A 34 -7.60 -17.40 -12.15
N THR A 35 -6.75 -17.15 -11.13
CA THR A 35 -7.14 -16.45 -9.90
C THR A 35 -6.23 -15.26 -9.64
N PRO A 36 -6.75 -14.17 -9.04
CA PRO A 36 -5.90 -13.04 -8.65
C PRO A 36 -4.88 -13.46 -7.58
N PRO A 37 -3.77 -12.74 -7.47
CA PRO A 37 -2.87 -12.90 -6.33
C PRO A 37 -3.62 -12.72 -5.01
N GLU A 38 -3.40 -13.60 -4.05
CA GLU A 38 -4.10 -13.59 -2.77
C GLU A 38 -3.91 -12.28 -2.00
N LEU A 39 -2.74 -11.67 -2.09
CA LEU A 39 -2.43 -10.39 -1.45
C LEU A 39 -3.34 -9.25 -1.93
N LEU A 40 -3.91 -9.33 -3.14
CA LEU A 40 -4.84 -8.32 -3.65
C LEU A 40 -6.25 -8.44 -3.05
N MET A 41 -6.59 -9.58 -2.46
CA MET A 41 -7.95 -9.84 -1.99
C MET A 41 -8.22 -9.21 -0.62
N PRO A 42 -9.37 -8.53 -0.43
CA PRO A 42 -9.63 -7.77 0.79
C PRO A 42 -9.87 -8.63 2.03
N ALA A 43 -10.49 -9.80 1.88
CA ALA A 43 -10.94 -10.63 2.99
C ALA A 43 -9.99 -11.77 3.37
N GLN A 44 -9.00 -12.05 2.56
CA GLN A 44 -8.13 -13.22 2.68
C GLN A 44 -6.66 -12.83 2.76
N SER A 45 -6.38 -11.61 3.19
CA SER A 45 -5.01 -11.19 3.40
C SER A 45 -4.35 -12.12 4.42
N LEU A 46 -3.43 -12.92 3.92
CA LEU A 46 -2.66 -13.87 4.68
C LEU A 46 -2.17 -13.27 6.00
N ARG A 47 -2.43 -13.97 7.11
CA ARG A 47 -1.86 -13.67 8.43
C ARG A 47 -2.14 -12.27 8.97
N GLY A 48 -3.29 -11.69 8.63
CA GLY A 48 -3.65 -10.36 9.10
C GLY A 48 -3.03 -9.21 8.33
N ALA A 49 -2.26 -9.48 7.27
CA ALA A 49 -1.82 -8.44 6.35
C ALA A 49 -3.01 -7.94 5.53
N ARG A 50 -3.26 -6.63 5.56
CA ARG A 50 -4.32 -6.03 4.75
C ARG A 50 -3.88 -5.94 3.30
N SER A 51 -4.84 -6.04 2.37
CA SER A 51 -4.55 -5.89 0.95
C SER A 51 -4.00 -4.50 0.64
N PRO A 52 -2.92 -4.40 -0.16
CA PRO A 52 -2.37 -3.11 -0.57
C PRO A 52 -3.35 -2.28 -1.42
N LEU A 53 -4.42 -2.90 -1.94
CA LEU A 53 -5.48 -2.19 -2.67
C LEU A 53 -6.59 -1.65 -1.76
N TRP A 54 -6.82 -2.28 -0.59
CA TRP A 54 -8.01 -2.02 0.23
C TRP A 54 -7.72 -1.36 1.56
N MET A 55 -6.50 -1.38 2.05
CA MET A 55 -6.16 -0.77 3.33
C MET A 55 -6.29 0.76 3.28
N ARG A 56 -6.64 1.36 4.43
CA ARG A 56 -6.85 2.80 4.58
C ARG A 56 -6.06 3.42 5.73
N GLU A 57 -5.22 2.67 6.41
CA GLU A 57 -4.52 3.12 7.62
C GLU A 57 -3.64 4.35 7.41
N LEU A 58 -3.16 4.57 6.17
CA LEU A 58 -2.34 5.72 5.82
C LEU A 58 -3.15 6.93 5.31
N SER A 59 -4.48 6.77 5.14
CA SER A 59 -5.29 7.77 4.44
C SER A 59 -6.63 8.07 5.09
N ASP A 60 -7.04 7.33 6.14
CA ASP A 60 -8.32 7.52 6.83
C ASP A 60 -8.10 7.79 8.33
N PRO A 61 -8.76 8.80 8.91
CA PRO A 61 -9.68 9.74 8.26
C PRO A 61 -8.99 10.76 7.34
N PRO A 62 -9.71 11.25 6.29
CA PRO A 62 -9.16 12.20 5.33
C PRO A 62 -8.54 13.44 6.00
N GLY A 63 -7.37 13.84 5.56
CA GLY A 63 -6.63 15.00 6.08
C GLY A 63 -5.97 14.79 7.45
N ALA A 64 -6.24 13.69 8.14
CA ALA A 64 -5.62 13.43 9.45
C ALA A 64 -4.25 12.76 9.32
N GLU A 65 -3.40 12.95 10.33
CA GLU A 65 -2.14 12.22 10.44
C GLU A 65 -2.42 10.75 10.81
N PRO A 66 -1.82 9.78 10.11
CA PRO A 66 -1.94 8.37 10.48
C PRO A 66 -1.39 8.07 11.87
N PRO A 67 -1.81 6.97 12.51
CA PRO A 67 -1.24 6.56 13.79
C PRO A 67 0.29 6.43 13.70
N PRO A 68 1.03 6.83 14.75
CA PRO A 68 2.50 6.74 14.77
C PRO A 68 3.05 5.35 14.42
N ALA A 69 2.35 4.30 14.84
CA ALA A 69 2.73 2.92 14.54
C ALA A 69 2.62 2.62 13.03
N ALA A 70 1.58 3.14 12.34
CA ALA A 70 1.43 2.98 10.90
C ALA A 70 2.54 3.72 10.14
N CYS A 71 2.89 4.94 10.57
CA CYS A 71 4.01 5.68 9.99
C CYS A 71 5.36 4.97 10.21
N ALA A 72 5.58 4.40 11.39
CA ALA A 72 6.80 3.65 11.69
C ALA A 72 6.91 2.37 10.82
N ASP A 73 5.82 1.63 10.66
CA ASP A 73 5.76 0.44 9.80
C ASP A 73 6.01 0.81 8.33
N LEU A 74 5.37 1.90 7.84
CA LEU A 74 5.61 2.41 6.50
C LEU A 74 7.08 2.75 6.25
N LYS A 75 7.74 3.44 7.19
CA LYS A 75 9.16 3.79 7.06
C LYS A 75 10.04 2.55 6.93
N GLN A 76 9.76 1.49 7.67
CA GLN A 76 10.46 0.22 7.56
C GLN A 76 10.18 -0.48 6.22
N ALA A 77 8.93 -0.48 5.77
CA ALA A 77 8.53 -1.03 4.47
C ALA A 77 9.24 -0.32 3.31
N LEU A 78 9.28 1.02 3.34
CA LEU A 78 9.97 1.83 2.34
C LEU A 78 11.48 1.56 2.33
N ALA A 79 12.11 1.45 3.49
CA ALA A 79 13.53 1.11 3.60
C ALA A 79 13.83 -0.26 2.97
N ALA A 80 12.97 -1.25 3.21
CA ALA A 80 13.11 -2.59 2.63
C ALA A 80 12.96 -2.59 1.09
N LEU A 81 12.18 -1.66 0.53
CA LEU A 81 12.00 -1.48 -0.92
C LEU A 81 13.08 -0.58 -1.55
N GLY A 82 13.92 0.09 -0.76
CA GLY A 82 14.83 1.11 -1.25
C GLY A 82 14.12 2.38 -1.75
N ALA A 83 12.92 2.66 -1.23
CA ALA A 83 12.13 3.84 -1.56
C ALA A 83 12.13 4.85 -0.41
N ARG A 84 11.87 6.12 -0.72
CA ARG A 84 11.80 7.20 0.28
C ARG A 84 10.37 7.65 0.58
N ARG A 85 9.46 7.44 -0.36
CA ARG A 85 8.05 7.82 -0.22
C ARG A 85 7.12 6.85 -0.91
N LEU A 86 5.89 6.85 -0.44
CA LEU A 86 4.77 6.12 -1.00
C LEU A 86 3.74 7.11 -1.54
N VAL A 87 3.19 6.85 -2.72
CA VAL A 87 2.01 7.56 -3.25
C VAL A 87 0.81 6.62 -3.17
N VAL A 88 -0.28 7.09 -2.57
CA VAL A 88 -1.52 6.33 -2.39
C VAL A 88 -2.75 7.09 -2.87
N GLY A 89 -3.79 6.34 -3.26
CA GLY A 89 -5.14 6.82 -3.54
C GLY A 89 -6.16 6.22 -2.57
N HIS A 90 -7.25 5.67 -3.10
CA HIS A 90 -8.29 4.86 -2.43
C HIS A 90 -9.16 5.59 -1.40
N THR A 91 -8.66 6.57 -0.70
CA THR A 91 -9.41 7.38 0.26
C THR A 91 -9.39 8.82 -0.19
N VAL A 92 -10.55 9.34 -0.58
CA VAL A 92 -10.70 10.71 -1.08
C VAL A 92 -10.27 11.70 0.01
N GLN A 93 -9.38 12.60 -0.35
CA GLN A 93 -8.83 13.65 0.52
C GLN A 93 -9.43 15.01 0.14
N PRO A 94 -9.46 15.99 1.07
CA PRO A 94 -9.87 17.36 0.72
C PRO A 94 -8.96 18.02 -0.32
N GLU A 95 -7.69 17.65 -0.34
CA GLU A 95 -6.65 18.12 -1.26
C GLU A 95 -5.51 17.12 -1.29
N ILE A 96 -4.65 17.20 -2.30
CA ILE A 96 -3.39 16.43 -2.31
C ILE A 96 -2.56 16.87 -1.11
N ASN A 97 -2.14 15.91 -0.28
CA ASN A 97 -1.44 16.20 0.95
C ASN A 97 -0.40 15.13 1.29
N GLU A 98 0.44 15.44 2.26
CA GLU A 98 1.48 14.54 2.79
C GLU A 98 1.18 14.19 4.25
N ALA A 99 1.68 13.03 4.69
CA ALA A 99 1.66 12.59 6.07
C ALA A 99 2.90 11.75 6.40
N CYS A 100 3.06 11.34 7.66
CA CYS A 100 4.21 10.56 8.13
C CYS A 100 5.56 11.23 7.78
N ASP A 101 5.69 12.54 8.05
CA ASP A 101 6.87 13.37 7.71
C ASP A 101 7.22 13.30 6.21
N GLY A 102 6.22 13.36 5.33
CA GLY A 102 6.41 13.30 3.88
C GLY A 102 6.71 11.90 3.33
N SER A 103 6.59 10.86 4.16
CA SER A 103 6.78 9.48 3.71
C SER A 103 5.59 8.94 2.92
N VAL A 104 4.40 9.51 3.07
CA VAL A 104 3.23 9.18 2.25
C VAL A 104 2.63 10.43 1.62
N VAL A 105 2.29 10.35 0.34
CA VAL A 105 1.59 11.37 -0.44
C VAL A 105 0.23 10.80 -0.85
N ARG A 106 -0.86 11.48 -0.49
CA ARG A 106 -2.24 11.07 -0.76
C ARG A 106 -2.79 11.90 -1.90
N ILE A 107 -3.16 11.26 -3.00
CA ILE A 107 -3.49 11.94 -4.27
C ILE A 107 -4.93 11.76 -4.76
N ASP A 108 -5.74 11.02 -4.05
CA ASP A 108 -7.16 10.84 -4.37
C ASP A 108 -7.94 12.06 -3.85
N VAL A 109 -8.44 12.88 -4.76
CA VAL A 109 -9.13 14.16 -4.46
C VAL A 109 -10.43 14.31 -5.24
#